data_cffbd75ef9a9f011f5b2ef3e91d86dfb
#
_entry.id   cffbd75ef9a9f011f5b2ef3e91d86dfb
#
_cell.length_a   1.000
_cell.length_b   1.000
_cell.length_c   1.000
_cell.angle_alpha   90.00
_cell.angle_beta   90.00
_cell.angle_gamma   90.00
#
_symmetry.space_group_name_H-M   'P 1'
#
loop_
_entity.id
_entity.type
_entity.pdbx_description
1 polymer ?
#
loop_
_entity_poly.entity_id
_entity_poly.type
_entity_poly.pdbx_seq_one_letter_code
_entity_poly.pdbx_strand_id
1 'polypeptide(L)'
;AEDWGGSTVFVPVSAKTGEGIDELLEMITLTAEVLELKANAKRRARGLVIEAKLDKGRGPVATILIQKGTLHVGDSINVGHAFGRVRAMMDDKGNRVKVAGPSTPVEILGLNDVPFSGEVLMAHGNEKEARATADAFIAYGREKMLEETKNKLSLDDLFDQIQAGNVKELNLVVKADVQGSVEAVKQSLMKLSNEEVMIKVVHGGVGAINESDVILASASNAIIIGFNVRPDAMAKAAAEREKVDMRLYRVIYNAIEDIEAAIKGMLDPVYREKVIGHVEVRQIYKASGVGT
;
A
#
# COMPACT_ATOMS: atom_id res chain seq x y z
N ALA A 1 26.18 -6.03 -16.78
CA ALA A 1 26.32 -7.36 -17.37
C ALA A 1 27.80 -7.74 -17.33
N GLU A 2 28.11 -9.03 -17.26
CA GLU A 2 29.49 -9.55 -17.31
C GLU A 2 30.21 -9.11 -18.57
N ASP A 3 29.54 -9.09 -19.73
CA ASP A 3 30.05 -8.60 -21.00
C ASP A 3 30.54 -7.14 -20.96
N TRP A 4 30.12 -6.37 -19.98
CA TRP A 4 30.47 -4.95 -19.78
C TRP A 4 31.33 -4.73 -18.52
N GLY A 5 31.95 -5.80 -17.98
CA GLY A 5 32.80 -5.73 -16.79
C GLY A 5 32.04 -5.62 -15.47
N GLY A 6 30.76 -5.87 -15.45
CA GLY A 6 29.94 -5.96 -14.25
C GLY A 6 29.88 -7.38 -13.68
N SER A 7 29.28 -7.53 -12.50
CA SER A 7 29.12 -8.81 -11.79
C SER A 7 27.68 -9.37 -11.87
N THR A 8 26.81 -8.76 -12.68
CA THR A 8 25.39 -9.17 -12.77
C THR A 8 25.24 -10.24 -13.84
N VAL A 9 24.78 -11.40 -13.44
CA VAL A 9 24.46 -12.54 -14.32
C VAL A 9 23.08 -12.33 -14.94
N PHE A 10 22.94 -12.59 -16.25
CA PHE A 10 21.69 -12.52 -16.98
C PHE A 10 21.29 -13.89 -17.46
N VAL A 11 20.06 -14.32 -17.14
CA VAL A 11 19.49 -15.59 -17.58
C VAL A 11 18.18 -15.30 -18.31
N PRO A 12 18.07 -15.63 -19.62
CA PRO A 12 16.82 -15.50 -20.35
C PRO A 12 15.82 -16.57 -19.91
N VAL A 13 14.58 -16.17 -19.58
CA VAL A 13 13.55 -17.09 -19.12
C VAL A 13 12.21 -16.84 -19.80
N SER A 14 11.42 -17.90 -19.95
CA SER A 14 10.04 -17.82 -20.42
C SER A 14 9.11 -18.48 -19.41
N ALA A 15 8.31 -17.70 -18.68
CA ALA A 15 7.32 -18.20 -17.73
C ALA A 15 6.24 -19.07 -18.40
N LYS A 16 5.96 -18.85 -19.69
CA LYS A 16 4.94 -19.59 -20.45
C LYS A 16 5.43 -21.01 -20.83
N THR A 17 6.68 -21.14 -21.28
CA THR A 17 7.24 -22.41 -21.74
C THR A 17 8.03 -23.15 -20.66
N GLY A 18 8.44 -22.46 -19.59
CA GLY A 18 9.36 -22.99 -18.56
C GLY A 18 10.84 -22.96 -19.00
N GLU A 19 11.14 -22.45 -20.18
CA GLU A 19 12.51 -22.37 -20.70
C GLU A 19 13.39 -21.47 -19.83
N GLY A 20 14.62 -21.93 -19.55
CA GLY A 20 15.60 -21.21 -18.75
C GLY A 20 15.36 -21.19 -17.23
N ILE A 21 14.25 -21.78 -16.72
CA ILE A 21 13.95 -21.76 -15.28
C ILE A 21 14.97 -22.57 -14.48
N ASP A 22 15.35 -23.77 -14.95
CA ASP A 22 16.33 -24.60 -14.28
C ASP A 22 17.72 -23.93 -14.25
N GLU A 23 18.13 -23.32 -15.36
CA GLU A 23 19.37 -22.54 -15.46
C GLU A 23 19.36 -21.34 -14.48
N LEU A 24 18.21 -20.63 -14.36
CA LEU A 24 18.06 -19.55 -13.38
C LEU A 24 18.26 -20.06 -11.95
N LEU A 25 17.69 -21.21 -11.59
CA LEU A 25 17.84 -21.81 -10.26
C LEU A 25 19.29 -22.26 -9.98
N GLU A 26 19.99 -22.80 -10.96
CA GLU A 26 21.41 -23.13 -10.86
C GLU A 26 22.25 -21.88 -10.64
N MET A 27 22.02 -20.82 -11.40
CA MET A 27 22.76 -19.55 -11.26
C MET A 27 22.49 -18.87 -9.91
N ILE A 28 21.26 -18.93 -9.37
CA ILE A 28 20.95 -18.46 -8.02
C ILE A 28 21.74 -19.24 -6.98
N THR A 29 21.80 -20.57 -7.10
CA THR A 29 22.52 -21.44 -6.17
C THR A 29 24.03 -21.15 -6.22
N LEU A 30 24.61 -21.06 -7.42
CA LEU A 30 26.04 -20.75 -7.61
C LEU A 30 26.38 -19.36 -7.04
N THR A 31 25.57 -18.36 -7.30
CA THR A 31 25.75 -17.00 -6.74
C THR A 31 25.72 -17.02 -5.22
N ALA A 32 24.79 -17.77 -4.62
CA ALA A 32 24.68 -17.89 -3.16
C ALA A 32 25.93 -18.60 -2.56
N GLU A 33 26.48 -19.61 -3.24
CA GLU A 33 27.72 -20.28 -2.82
C GLU A 33 28.92 -19.34 -2.87
N VAL A 34 29.07 -18.57 -3.96
CA VAL A 34 30.15 -17.58 -4.11
C VAL A 34 30.09 -16.51 -3.02
N LEU A 35 28.89 -16.09 -2.62
CA LEU A 35 28.68 -15.09 -1.56
C LEU A 35 28.95 -15.63 -0.14
N GLU A 36 29.14 -16.94 0.04
CA GLU A 36 29.36 -17.59 1.35
C GLU A 36 28.44 -17.07 2.47
N LEU A 37 27.15 -17.01 2.20
CA LEU A 37 26.15 -16.45 3.14
C LEU A 37 26.11 -17.24 4.45
N LYS A 38 26.41 -16.57 5.58
CA LYS A 38 26.51 -17.19 6.92
C LYS A 38 25.53 -16.54 7.89
N ALA A 39 24.87 -17.34 8.72
CA ALA A 39 24.01 -16.88 9.78
C ALA A 39 24.22 -17.67 11.09
N ASN A 40 24.11 -16.97 12.24
CA ASN A 40 24.17 -17.60 13.53
C ASN A 40 22.77 -18.08 13.96
N ALA A 41 22.55 -19.39 13.98
CA ALA A 41 21.30 -20.00 14.42
C ALA A 41 21.09 -19.99 15.94
N LYS A 42 22.17 -19.86 16.74
CA LYS A 42 22.12 -19.97 18.22
C LYS A 42 21.72 -18.70 18.96
N ARG A 43 21.21 -17.68 18.25
CA ARG A 43 20.74 -16.42 18.84
C ARG A 43 19.22 -16.33 18.79
N ARG A 44 18.64 -15.33 19.45
CA ARG A 44 17.23 -14.96 19.31
C ARG A 44 16.92 -14.65 17.84
N ALA A 45 15.73 -15.06 17.38
CA ALA A 45 15.32 -14.90 16.01
C ALA A 45 15.24 -13.43 15.60
N ARG A 46 15.70 -13.15 14.39
CA ARG A 46 15.45 -11.95 13.64
C ARG A 46 15.03 -12.33 12.23
N GLY A 47 13.94 -11.77 11.76
CA GLY A 47 13.40 -12.04 10.43
C GLY A 47 12.82 -10.78 9.80
N LEU A 48 12.37 -10.92 8.55
CA LEU A 48 11.75 -9.88 7.77
C LEU A 48 10.34 -10.30 7.38
N VAL A 49 9.38 -9.39 7.50
CA VAL A 49 8.01 -9.61 7.02
C VAL A 49 8.01 -9.57 5.50
N ILE A 50 7.61 -10.68 4.89
CA ILE A 50 7.39 -10.78 3.43
C ILE A 50 5.99 -10.32 3.10
N GLU A 51 4.99 -10.83 3.86
CA GLU A 51 3.59 -10.56 3.66
C GLU A 51 2.85 -10.59 4.99
N ALA A 52 1.79 -9.80 5.12
CA ALA A 52 0.90 -9.86 6.28
C ALA A 52 -0.55 -9.63 5.85
N LYS A 53 -1.46 -10.34 6.50
CA LYS A 53 -2.90 -10.30 6.22
C LYS A 53 -3.73 -10.50 7.48
N LEU A 54 -4.99 -10.09 7.40
CA LEU A 54 -5.99 -10.38 8.43
C LEU A 54 -6.88 -11.55 7.99
N ASP A 55 -6.69 -12.70 8.63
CA ASP A 55 -7.53 -13.89 8.39
C ASP A 55 -8.75 -13.86 9.31
N LYS A 56 -9.94 -14.12 8.74
CA LYS A 56 -11.22 -14.05 9.49
C LYS A 56 -11.32 -15.03 10.66
N GLY A 57 -10.61 -16.18 10.59
CA GLY A 57 -10.67 -17.23 11.62
C GLY A 57 -9.45 -17.25 12.53
N ARG A 58 -8.29 -16.84 12.00
CA ARG A 58 -6.99 -16.95 12.68
C ARG A 58 -6.46 -15.63 13.23
N GLY A 59 -7.07 -14.49 12.83
CA GLY A 59 -6.63 -13.15 13.19
C GLY A 59 -5.43 -12.68 12.35
N PRO A 60 -4.56 -11.81 12.90
CA PRO A 60 -3.36 -11.37 12.22
C PRO A 60 -2.41 -12.53 11.89
N VAL A 61 -2.01 -12.62 10.64
CA VAL A 61 -1.12 -13.65 10.08
C VAL A 61 -0.01 -12.95 9.34
N ALA A 62 1.24 -13.34 9.59
CA ALA A 62 2.39 -12.79 8.88
C ALA A 62 3.32 -13.89 8.38
N THR A 63 3.77 -13.78 7.15
CA THR A 63 4.82 -14.62 6.57
C THR A 63 6.17 -13.96 6.81
N ILE A 64 7.03 -14.63 7.56
CA ILE A 64 8.33 -14.13 7.98
C ILE A 64 9.44 -14.98 7.36
N LEU A 65 10.44 -14.33 6.78
CA LEU A 65 11.70 -14.96 6.44
C LEU A 65 12.69 -14.78 7.59
N ILE A 66 13.05 -15.88 8.24
CA ILE A 66 14.06 -15.83 9.32
C ILE A 66 15.43 -15.59 8.71
N GLN A 67 16.09 -14.51 9.11
CA GLN A 67 17.43 -14.14 8.63
C GLN A 67 18.54 -14.61 9.57
N LYS A 68 18.30 -14.52 10.87
CA LYS A 68 19.30 -14.88 11.92
C LYS A 68 18.58 -15.45 13.13
N GLY A 69 19.26 -16.33 13.86
CA GLY A 69 18.69 -16.96 15.03
C GLY A 69 17.68 -18.04 14.69
N THR A 70 17.01 -18.56 15.69
CA THR A 70 15.99 -19.59 15.56
C THR A 70 14.73 -19.15 16.28
N LEU A 71 13.60 -19.22 15.60
CA LEU A 71 12.28 -18.88 16.13
C LEU A 71 11.59 -20.17 16.59
N HIS A 72 10.99 -20.11 17.79
CA HIS A 72 10.24 -21.21 18.37
C HIS A 72 8.79 -20.83 18.61
N VAL A 73 7.90 -21.80 18.55
CA VAL A 73 6.54 -21.65 19.07
C VAL A 73 6.62 -21.33 20.58
N GLY A 74 5.95 -20.26 20.98
CA GLY A 74 5.99 -19.76 22.36
C GLY A 74 6.91 -18.55 22.56
N ASP A 75 7.76 -18.21 21.60
CA ASP A 75 8.61 -17.02 21.70
C ASP A 75 7.76 -15.74 21.73
N SER A 76 8.20 -14.78 22.54
CA SER A 76 7.65 -13.42 22.55
C SER A 76 8.33 -12.61 21.47
N ILE A 77 7.57 -12.00 20.60
CA ILE A 77 8.06 -11.29 19.42
C ILE A 77 7.45 -9.89 19.31
N ASN A 78 8.20 -8.98 18.69
CA ASN A 78 7.62 -7.78 18.08
C ASN A 78 7.94 -7.74 16.59
N VAL A 79 7.08 -7.06 15.83
CA VAL A 79 7.24 -6.79 14.40
C VAL A 79 6.76 -5.36 14.17
N GLY A 80 7.70 -4.42 14.07
CA GLY A 80 7.34 -3.02 14.03
C GLY A 80 6.45 -2.60 15.20
N HIS A 81 5.24 -2.14 14.90
CA HIS A 81 4.22 -1.75 15.88
C HIS A 81 3.46 -2.94 16.50
N ALA A 82 3.46 -4.09 15.83
CA ALA A 82 2.78 -5.28 16.32
C ALA A 82 3.67 -6.07 17.30
N PHE A 83 3.06 -6.72 18.27
CA PHE A 83 3.74 -7.61 19.20
C PHE A 83 2.84 -8.80 19.56
N GLY A 84 3.41 -9.82 20.15
CA GLY A 84 2.65 -10.97 20.61
C GLY A 84 3.52 -12.18 20.95
N ARG A 85 2.87 -13.32 21.06
CA ARG A 85 3.51 -14.61 21.30
C ARG A 85 3.22 -15.55 20.14
N VAL A 86 4.24 -16.18 19.61
CA VAL A 86 4.09 -17.15 18.52
C VAL A 86 3.22 -18.32 19.01
N ARG A 87 1.97 -18.37 18.56
CA ARG A 87 1.01 -19.44 18.91
C ARG A 87 1.19 -20.67 18.03
N ALA A 88 1.47 -20.44 16.77
CA ALA A 88 1.72 -21.50 15.78
C ALA A 88 2.58 -20.94 14.65
N MET A 89 3.34 -21.83 14.02
CA MET A 89 4.06 -21.57 12.78
C MET A 89 3.68 -22.63 11.76
N MET A 90 3.62 -22.23 10.47
CA MET A 90 3.38 -23.13 9.36
C MET A 90 4.47 -22.93 8.29
N ASP A 91 4.87 -24.02 7.66
CA ASP A 91 5.79 -24.01 6.53
C ASP A 91 5.08 -23.61 5.22
N ASP A 92 5.82 -23.57 4.12
CA ASP A 92 5.34 -23.30 2.77
C ASP A 92 4.31 -24.31 2.26
N LYS A 93 4.24 -25.51 2.88
CA LYS A 93 3.28 -26.57 2.57
C LYS A 93 2.04 -26.56 3.48
N GLY A 94 1.97 -25.61 4.42
CA GLY A 94 0.89 -25.52 5.39
C GLY A 94 0.99 -26.49 6.57
N ASN A 95 2.13 -27.18 6.75
CA ASN A 95 2.34 -28.05 7.91
C ASN A 95 2.77 -27.25 9.12
N ARG A 96 2.32 -27.67 10.31
CA ARG A 96 2.74 -27.04 11.56
C ARG A 96 4.20 -27.37 11.89
N VAL A 97 5.01 -26.34 12.09
CA VAL A 97 6.40 -26.46 12.53
C VAL A 97 6.58 -25.83 13.90
N LYS A 98 7.48 -26.39 14.72
CA LYS A 98 7.78 -25.87 16.06
C LYS A 98 8.99 -24.94 16.09
N VAL A 99 9.86 -25.06 15.10
CA VAL A 99 11.15 -24.39 15.04
C VAL A 99 11.40 -23.93 13.61
N ALA A 100 11.90 -22.70 13.45
CA ALA A 100 12.30 -22.12 12.17
C ALA A 100 13.71 -21.48 12.33
N GLY A 101 14.67 -22.02 11.58
CA GLY A 101 16.05 -21.53 11.54
C GLY A 101 16.26 -20.45 10.49
N PRO A 102 17.52 -20.00 10.29
CA PRO A 102 17.87 -19.04 9.25
C PRO A 102 17.46 -19.54 7.85
N SER A 103 17.12 -18.58 6.97
CA SER A 103 16.66 -18.81 5.59
C SER A 103 15.37 -19.64 5.48
N THR A 104 14.61 -19.78 6.57
CA THR A 104 13.35 -20.52 6.57
C THR A 104 12.18 -19.53 6.54
N PRO A 105 11.32 -19.55 5.50
CA PRO A 105 10.07 -18.82 5.49
C PRO A 105 9.03 -19.55 6.34
N VAL A 106 8.32 -18.83 7.20
CA VAL A 106 7.24 -19.38 8.03
C VAL A 106 6.07 -18.40 8.14
N GLU A 107 4.86 -18.92 8.04
CA GLU A 107 3.66 -18.20 8.41
C GLU A 107 3.50 -18.28 9.93
N ILE A 108 3.38 -17.14 10.61
CA ILE A 108 3.22 -17.07 12.07
C ILE A 108 1.84 -16.56 12.45
N LEU A 109 1.36 -17.06 13.60
CA LEU A 109 0.11 -16.67 14.25
C LEU A 109 0.39 -16.21 15.68
N GLY A 110 -0.32 -15.18 16.12
CA GLY A 110 -0.26 -14.76 17.54
C GLY A 110 0.16 -13.31 17.75
N LEU A 111 0.28 -12.51 16.69
CA LEU A 111 0.42 -11.06 16.76
C LEU A 111 -0.92 -10.42 17.17
N ASN A 112 -0.85 -9.26 17.81
CA ASN A 112 -2.01 -8.44 18.18
C ASN A 112 -2.56 -7.62 17.02
N ASP A 113 -1.72 -7.31 16.01
CA ASP A 113 -2.08 -6.51 14.84
C ASP A 113 -1.33 -7.01 13.61
N VAL A 114 -1.71 -6.51 12.43
CA VAL A 114 -1.10 -6.87 11.14
C VAL A 114 0.11 -5.98 10.90
N PRO A 115 1.34 -6.53 10.86
CA PRO A 115 2.54 -5.74 10.62
C PRO A 115 2.64 -5.28 9.16
N PHE A 116 3.47 -4.27 8.89
CA PHE A 116 3.77 -3.84 7.54
C PHE A 116 4.79 -4.77 6.87
N SER A 117 4.66 -4.94 5.55
CA SER A 117 5.68 -5.65 4.75
C SER A 117 7.02 -4.93 4.86
N GLY A 118 8.12 -5.70 4.97
CA GLY A 118 9.46 -5.14 5.15
C GLY A 118 9.83 -4.82 6.59
N GLU A 119 8.89 -4.88 7.56
CA GLU A 119 9.23 -4.70 8.97
C GLU A 119 10.05 -5.88 9.53
N VAL A 120 10.84 -5.58 10.54
CA VAL A 120 11.75 -6.54 11.16
C VAL A 120 11.08 -7.20 12.34
N LEU A 121 11.00 -8.55 12.30
CA LEU A 121 10.68 -9.37 13.47
C LEU A 121 11.90 -9.49 14.37
N MET A 122 11.69 -9.30 15.68
CA MET A 122 12.66 -9.59 16.74
C MET A 122 12.03 -10.43 17.84
N ALA A 123 12.74 -11.50 18.24
CA ALA A 123 12.37 -12.31 19.39
C ALA A 123 12.98 -11.74 20.67
N HIS A 124 12.19 -11.72 21.74
CA HIS A 124 12.53 -11.17 23.06
C HIS A 124 12.51 -12.24 24.15
N GLY A 125 13.05 -11.90 25.33
CA GLY A 125 13.07 -12.80 26.47
C GLY A 125 11.69 -12.99 27.12
N ASN A 126 10.85 -11.97 27.00
CA ASN A 126 9.51 -11.97 27.57
C ASN A 126 8.59 -11.01 26.78
N GLU A 127 7.29 -11.12 27.04
CA GLU A 127 6.26 -10.34 26.35
C GLU A 127 6.32 -8.84 26.72
N LYS A 128 6.76 -8.51 27.93
CA LYS A 128 6.92 -7.12 28.37
C LYS A 128 7.98 -6.38 27.53
N GLU A 129 9.10 -7.04 27.24
CA GLU A 129 10.13 -6.49 26.36
C GLU A 129 9.61 -6.31 24.92
N ALA A 130 8.92 -7.33 24.39
CA ALA A 130 8.34 -7.26 23.04
C ALA A 130 7.37 -6.08 22.90
N ARG A 131 6.47 -5.92 23.88
CA ARG A 131 5.52 -4.79 23.92
C ARG A 131 6.24 -3.45 24.04
N ALA A 132 7.21 -3.32 24.94
CA ALA A 132 7.96 -2.07 25.14
C ALA A 132 8.69 -1.65 23.84
N THR A 133 9.22 -2.62 23.08
CA THR A 133 9.85 -2.33 21.78
C THR A 133 8.83 -1.87 20.73
N ALA A 134 7.65 -2.49 20.68
CA ALA A 134 6.57 -2.07 19.79
C ALA A 134 6.06 -0.65 20.14
N ASP A 135 5.85 -0.37 21.43
CA ASP A 135 5.42 0.96 21.92
C ASP A 135 6.47 2.05 21.57
N ALA A 136 7.77 1.73 21.70
CA ALA A 136 8.86 2.63 21.31
C ALA A 136 8.87 2.88 19.81
N PHE A 137 8.62 1.86 18.99
CA PHE A 137 8.50 2.00 17.54
C PHE A 137 7.35 2.94 17.15
N ILE A 138 6.20 2.79 17.78
CA ILE A 138 5.03 3.68 17.57
C ILE A 138 5.36 5.12 17.98
N ALA A 139 6.00 5.31 19.13
CA ALA A 139 6.39 6.63 19.61
C ALA A 139 7.35 7.34 18.65
N TYR A 140 8.38 6.63 18.17
CA TYR A 140 9.32 7.15 17.18
C TYR A 140 8.63 7.51 15.86
N GLY A 141 7.72 6.68 15.36
CA GLY A 141 6.93 6.97 14.16
C GLY A 141 6.09 8.24 14.29
N ARG A 142 5.45 8.46 15.46
CA ARG A 142 4.69 9.68 15.75
C ARG A 142 5.57 10.93 15.81
N GLU A 143 6.72 10.85 16.46
CA GLU A 143 7.68 11.94 16.56
C GLU A 143 8.15 12.37 15.17
N LYS A 144 8.53 11.40 14.33
CA LYS A 144 8.94 11.66 12.95
C LYS A 144 7.84 12.33 12.12
N MET A 145 6.59 11.86 12.22
CA MET A 145 5.46 12.49 11.54
C MET A 145 5.24 13.93 12.00
N LEU A 146 5.39 14.20 13.31
CA LEU A 146 5.26 15.57 13.85
C LEU A 146 6.37 16.49 13.37
N GLU A 147 7.61 15.99 13.25
CA GLU A 147 8.73 16.76 12.69
C GLU A 147 8.51 17.07 11.20
N GLU A 148 8.10 16.09 10.42
CA GLU A 148 7.78 16.28 8.99
C GLU A 148 6.63 17.28 8.79
N THR A 149 5.63 17.27 9.68
CA THR A 149 4.51 18.23 9.64
C THR A 149 4.94 19.64 10.04
N LYS A 150 5.82 19.77 11.03
CA LYS A 150 6.37 21.09 11.43
C LYS A 150 7.23 21.73 10.34
N ASN A 151 8.00 20.92 9.63
CA ASN A 151 8.84 21.40 8.53
C ASN A 151 8.03 21.83 7.29
N LYS A 152 6.76 21.41 7.18
CA LYS A 152 5.84 21.80 6.08
C LYS A 152 5.01 23.05 6.36
N LEU A 153 5.10 23.64 7.54
CA LEU A 153 4.36 24.87 7.93
C LEU A 153 5.28 26.10 7.94
N SER A 154 5.94 26.40 6.82
CA SER A 154 6.55 27.70 6.63
C SER A 154 5.47 28.71 6.16
N LEU A 155 5.69 30.01 6.42
CA LEU A 155 4.78 31.06 5.95
C LEU A 155 4.70 31.10 4.41
N ASP A 156 5.78 30.71 3.72
CA ASP A 156 5.82 30.63 2.26
C ASP A 156 4.91 29.50 1.76
N ASP A 157 4.92 28.32 2.41
CA ASP A 157 4.00 27.21 2.12
C ASP A 157 2.53 27.58 2.38
N LEU A 158 2.27 28.46 3.38
CA LEU A 158 0.92 28.97 3.64
C LEU A 158 0.45 29.92 2.53
N PHE A 159 1.35 30.76 2.00
CA PHE A 159 1.06 31.63 0.86
C PHE A 159 0.83 30.81 -0.41
N ASP A 160 1.62 29.77 -0.64
CA ASP A 160 1.43 28.83 -1.77
C ASP A 160 0.12 28.04 -1.64
N GLN A 161 -0.27 27.62 -0.44
CA GLN A 161 -1.58 27.01 -0.18
C GLN A 161 -2.74 27.98 -0.36
N ILE A 162 -2.59 29.26 -0.02
CA ILE A 162 -3.61 30.28 -0.24
C ILE A 162 -3.72 30.64 -1.74
N GLN A 163 -2.62 30.66 -2.47
CA GLN A 163 -2.62 30.78 -3.95
C GLN A 163 -3.12 29.51 -4.64
N ALA A 164 -2.84 28.34 -4.09
CA ALA A 164 -3.33 27.03 -4.54
C ALA A 164 -4.81 26.76 -4.17
N GLY A 165 -5.56 27.78 -3.71
CA GLY A 165 -6.97 27.68 -3.29
C GLY A 165 -7.95 27.10 -4.32
N ASN A 166 -7.46 26.63 -5.46
CA ASN A 166 -8.21 25.92 -6.50
C ASN A 166 -7.82 24.43 -6.65
N VAL A 167 -6.90 23.88 -5.83
CA VAL A 167 -6.55 22.46 -5.92
C VAL A 167 -7.71 21.62 -5.38
N LYS A 168 -8.31 20.82 -6.24
CA LYS A 168 -9.38 19.90 -5.85
C LYS A 168 -8.77 18.69 -5.15
N GLU A 169 -9.36 18.23 -4.05
CA GLU A 169 -8.92 17.02 -3.33
C GLU A 169 -9.78 15.82 -3.71
N LEU A 170 -9.13 14.70 -4.05
CA LEU A 170 -9.75 13.39 -4.21
C LEU A 170 -9.34 12.51 -3.02
N ASN A 171 -10.23 12.36 -2.06
CA ASN A 171 -10.00 11.53 -0.88
C ASN A 171 -10.32 10.07 -1.16
N LEU A 172 -9.44 9.17 -0.73
CA LEU A 172 -9.59 7.72 -0.93
C LEU A 172 -9.44 6.96 0.39
N VAL A 173 -10.24 5.91 0.55
CA VAL A 173 -10.03 4.86 1.55
C VAL A 173 -9.66 3.58 0.82
N VAL A 174 -8.49 3.00 1.11
CA VAL A 174 -7.97 1.82 0.40
C VAL A 174 -8.05 0.60 1.29
N LYS A 175 -8.70 -0.46 0.80
CA LYS A 175 -8.76 -1.77 1.48
C LYS A 175 -8.27 -2.86 0.54
N ALA A 176 -7.40 -3.75 1.04
CA ALA A 176 -6.89 -4.87 0.25
C ALA A 176 -6.81 -6.16 1.08
N ASP A 177 -6.54 -7.27 0.41
CA ASP A 177 -6.40 -8.60 1.02
C ASP A 177 -5.11 -8.76 1.84
N VAL A 178 -4.02 -8.13 1.39
CA VAL A 178 -2.70 -8.15 2.05
C VAL A 178 -2.11 -6.75 2.15
N GLN A 179 -1.21 -6.56 3.11
CA GLN A 179 -0.60 -5.25 3.39
C GLN A 179 0.21 -4.72 2.19
N GLY A 180 0.94 -5.58 1.49
CA GLY A 180 1.68 -5.18 0.30
C GLY A 180 0.79 -4.63 -0.82
N SER A 181 -0.42 -5.18 -0.99
CA SER A 181 -1.42 -4.69 -1.94
C SER A 181 -1.95 -3.30 -1.54
N VAL A 182 -2.19 -3.05 -0.24
CA VAL A 182 -2.59 -1.72 0.26
C VAL A 182 -1.54 -0.68 -0.12
N GLU A 183 -0.26 -0.95 0.16
CA GLU A 183 0.83 -0.03 -0.13
C GLU A 183 1.03 0.18 -1.64
N ALA A 184 0.97 -0.88 -2.44
CA ALA A 184 1.11 -0.78 -3.90
C ALA A 184 -0.01 0.06 -4.53
N VAL A 185 -1.27 -0.18 -4.14
CA VAL A 185 -2.41 0.60 -4.63
C VAL A 185 -2.30 2.06 -4.19
N LYS A 186 -2.02 2.31 -2.90
CA LYS A 186 -1.83 3.65 -2.36
C LYS A 186 -0.75 4.42 -3.12
N GLN A 187 0.45 3.85 -3.27
CA GLN A 187 1.55 4.50 -3.99
C GLN A 187 1.23 4.75 -5.46
N SER A 188 0.56 3.81 -6.12
CA SER A 188 0.19 3.95 -7.53
C SER A 188 -0.84 5.05 -7.75
N LEU A 189 -1.86 5.12 -6.88
CA LEU A 189 -2.89 6.16 -6.98
C LEU A 189 -2.34 7.55 -6.59
N MET A 190 -1.50 7.64 -5.57
CA MET A 190 -0.88 8.93 -5.18
C MET A 190 0.01 9.52 -6.28
N LYS A 191 0.63 8.71 -7.15
CA LYS A 191 1.41 9.17 -8.31
C LYS A 191 0.58 9.87 -9.39
N LEU A 192 -0.74 9.70 -9.38
CA LEU A 192 -1.66 10.37 -10.32
C LEU A 192 -1.99 11.80 -9.91
N SER A 193 -1.57 12.25 -8.71
CA SER A 193 -1.74 13.63 -8.27
C SER A 193 -1.05 14.59 -9.23
N ASN A 194 -1.70 15.71 -9.52
CA ASN A 194 -1.20 16.78 -10.36
C ASN A 194 -1.43 18.14 -9.69
N GLU A 195 -1.08 19.24 -10.37
CA GLU A 195 -1.21 20.60 -9.84
C GLU A 195 -2.66 21.04 -9.59
N GLU A 196 -3.63 20.43 -10.25
CA GLU A 196 -5.06 20.79 -10.18
C GLU A 196 -5.86 19.86 -9.25
N VAL A 197 -5.44 18.57 -9.11
CA VAL A 197 -6.11 17.57 -8.27
C VAL A 197 -5.10 16.81 -7.42
N MET A 198 -5.26 16.90 -6.11
CA MET A 198 -4.44 16.17 -5.14
C MET A 198 -5.18 14.90 -4.68
N ILE A 199 -4.54 13.75 -4.83
CA ILE A 199 -5.06 12.49 -4.28
C ILE A 199 -4.55 12.31 -2.86
N LYS A 200 -5.47 12.10 -1.92
CA LYS A 200 -5.18 11.89 -0.51
C LYS A 200 -5.76 10.56 -0.04
N VAL A 201 -4.91 9.65 0.37
CA VAL A 201 -5.36 8.41 1.01
C VAL A 201 -5.58 8.68 2.50
N VAL A 202 -6.84 8.79 2.90
CA VAL A 202 -7.27 9.07 4.28
C VAL A 202 -7.00 7.88 5.17
N HIS A 203 -7.26 6.66 4.66
CA HIS A 203 -7.04 5.42 5.40
C HIS A 203 -6.65 4.29 4.44
N GLY A 204 -5.74 3.43 4.91
CA GLY A 204 -5.38 2.19 4.23
C GLY A 204 -5.38 1.03 5.23
N GLY A 205 -6.03 -0.08 4.89
CA GLY A 205 -6.12 -1.22 5.81
C GLY A 205 -6.33 -2.55 5.10
N VAL A 206 -6.03 -3.62 5.82
CA VAL A 206 -6.12 -5.00 5.34
C VAL A 206 -7.46 -5.63 5.75
N GLY A 207 -7.97 -6.51 4.91
CA GLY A 207 -9.18 -7.28 5.14
C GLY A 207 -10.42 -6.73 4.45
N ALA A 208 -11.58 -7.28 4.76
CA ALA A 208 -12.86 -6.88 4.17
C ALA A 208 -13.19 -5.41 4.51
N ILE A 209 -13.94 -4.76 3.63
CA ILE A 209 -14.49 -3.43 3.90
C ILE A 209 -15.60 -3.60 4.94
N ASN A 210 -15.52 -2.83 6.02
CA ASN A 210 -16.46 -2.86 7.14
C ASN A 210 -17.26 -1.54 7.27
N GLU A 211 -18.24 -1.50 8.16
CA GLU A 211 -19.09 -0.32 8.37
C GLU A 211 -18.27 0.91 8.81
N SER A 212 -17.22 0.74 9.63
CA SER A 212 -16.37 1.84 10.07
C SER A 212 -15.61 2.49 8.91
N ASP A 213 -15.18 1.69 7.92
CA ASP A 213 -14.54 2.20 6.70
C ASP A 213 -15.52 3.09 5.91
N VAL A 214 -16.79 2.70 5.85
CA VAL A 214 -17.85 3.48 5.16
C VAL A 214 -18.16 4.78 5.90
N ILE A 215 -18.27 4.74 7.23
CA ILE A 215 -18.50 5.93 8.05
C ILE A 215 -17.33 6.92 7.88
N LEU A 216 -16.09 6.43 7.89
CA LEU A 216 -14.90 7.24 7.67
C LEU A 216 -14.90 7.87 6.27
N ALA A 217 -15.25 7.09 5.24
CA ALA A 217 -15.33 7.57 3.86
C ALA A 217 -16.42 8.64 3.72
N SER A 218 -17.60 8.45 4.31
CA SER A 218 -18.68 9.44 4.35
C SER A 218 -18.23 10.75 5.02
N ALA A 219 -17.59 10.65 6.21
CA ALA A 219 -17.11 11.82 6.95
C ALA A 219 -15.99 12.59 6.22
N SER A 220 -15.21 11.91 5.39
CA SER A 220 -14.07 12.48 4.66
C SER A 220 -14.41 12.81 3.20
N ASN A 221 -15.64 12.62 2.76
CA ASN A 221 -16.05 12.69 1.35
C ASN A 221 -15.10 11.87 0.44
N ALA A 222 -14.82 10.63 0.84
CA ALA A 222 -13.86 9.76 0.19
C ALA A 222 -14.54 8.63 -0.59
N ILE A 223 -13.88 8.17 -1.65
CA ILE A 223 -14.25 6.96 -2.39
C ILE A 223 -13.53 5.76 -1.76
N ILE A 224 -14.24 4.64 -1.61
CA ILE A 224 -13.64 3.40 -1.11
C ILE A 224 -13.12 2.58 -2.29
N ILE A 225 -11.84 2.26 -2.25
CA ILE A 225 -11.16 1.40 -3.21
C ILE A 225 -10.89 0.05 -2.54
N GLY A 226 -11.61 -0.99 -2.95
CA GLY A 226 -11.40 -2.36 -2.51
C GLY A 226 -10.57 -3.15 -3.53
N PHE A 227 -9.37 -3.60 -3.15
CA PHE A 227 -8.53 -4.41 -4.01
C PHE A 227 -8.53 -5.87 -3.53
N ASN A 228 -9.05 -6.76 -4.37
CA ASN A 228 -9.20 -8.20 -4.09
C ASN A 228 -9.98 -8.52 -2.79
N VAL A 229 -10.79 -7.58 -2.30
CA VAL A 229 -11.64 -7.72 -1.12
C VAL A 229 -13.10 -7.45 -1.46
N ARG A 230 -13.98 -7.81 -0.55
CA ARG A 230 -15.43 -7.54 -0.66
C ARG A 230 -15.93 -6.85 0.60
N PRO A 231 -16.96 -6.00 0.49
CA PRO A 231 -17.64 -5.47 1.66
C PRO A 231 -18.38 -6.58 2.42
N ASP A 232 -18.46 -6.44 3.73
CA ASP A 232 -19.40 -7.23 4.51
C ASP A 232 -20.84 -6.72 4.33
N ALA A 233 -21.82 -7.45 4.88
CA ALA A 233 -23.23 -7.10 4.71
C ALA A 233 -23.60 -5.74 5.33
N MET A 234 -22.97 -5.40 6.46
CA MET A 234 -23.19 -4.13 7.17
C MET A 234 -22.58 -2.96 6.38
N ALA A 235 -21.36 -3.12 5.86
CA ALA A 235 -20.70 -2.13 5.02
C ALA A 235 -21.50 -1.83 3.75
N LYS A 236 -22.07 -2.88 3.11
CA LYS A 236 -22.89 -2.69 1.92
C LYS A 236 -24.13 -1.85 2.22
N ALA A 237 -24.89 -2.20 3.28
CA ALA A 237 -26.06 -1.45 3.70
C ALA A 237 -25.71 -0.01 4.13
N ALA A 238 -24.59 0.18 4.83
CA ALA A 238 -24.11 1.50 5.21
C ALA A 238 -23.73 2.35 4.00
N ALA A 239 -23.03 1.79 3.00
CA ALA A 239 -22.64 2.51 1.78
C ALA A 239 -23.86 2.98 0.97
N GLU A 240 -24.90 2.16 0.88
CA GLU A 240 -26.18 2.53 0.24
C GLU A 240 -26.89 3.66 1.01
N ARG A 241 -26.90 3.61 2.35
CA ARG A 241 -27.51 4.64 3.21
C ARG A 241 -26.78 5.97 3.14
N GLU A 242 -25.45 5.92 3.27
CA GLU A 242 -24.56 7.09 3.29
C GLU A 242 -24.20 7.59 1.87
N LYS A 243 -24.61 6.89 0.82
CA LYS A 243 -24.29 7.18 -0.59
C LYS A 243 -22.79 7.27 -0.87
N VAL A 244 -22.00 6.42 -0.22
CA VAL A 244 -20.54 6.34 -0.42
C VAL A 244 -20.27 5.49 -1.67
N ASP A 245 -19.47 6.04 -2.61
CA ASP A 245 -19.01 5.28 -3.79
C ASP A 245 -17.98 4.24 -3.37
N MET A 246 -18.20 3.00 -3.78
CA MET A 246 -17.34 1.87 -3.45
C MET A 246 -16.98 1.12 -4.73
N ARG A 247 -15.70 1.13 -5.07
CA ARG A 247 -15.15 0.50 -6.26
C ARG A 247 -14.29 -0.71 -5.90
N LEU A 248 -14.56 -1.83 -6.56
CA LEU A 248 -13.90 -3.11 -6.28
C LEU A 248 -13.06 -3.56 -7.48
N TYR A 249 -11.77 -3.79 -7.26
CA TYR A 249 -10.82 -4.15 -8.31
C TYR A 249 -10.08 -5.44 -7.99
N ARG A 250 -9.61 -6.12 -9.03
CA ARG A 250 -8.70 -7.27 -8.96
C ARG A 250 -7.41 -7.03 -9.71
N VAL A 251 -7.41 -6.04 -10.59
CA VAL A 251 -6.27 -5.64 -11.41
C VAL A 251 -6.00 -4.17 -11.12
N ILE A 252 -4.77 -3.83 -10.76
CA ILE A 252 -4.39 -2.48 -10.34
C ILE A 252 -4.57 -1.45 -11.45
N TYR A 253 -4.33 -1.84 -12.71
CA TYR A 253 -4.47 -0.95 -13.86
C TYR A 253 -5.89 -0.43 -14.03
N ASN A 254 -6.91 -1.26 -13.76
CA ASN A 254 -8.31 -0.83 -13.83
C ASN A 254 -8.62 0.25 -12.76
N ALA A 255 -8.03 0.11 -11.57
CA ALA A 255 -8.18 1.13 -10.53
C ALA A 255 -7.50 2.45 -10.94
N ILE A 256 -6.34 2.38 -11.56
CA ILE A 256 -5.60 3.54 -12.08
C ILE A 256 -6.42 4.24 -13.16
N GLU A 257 -6.91 3.52 -14.17
CA GLU A 257 -7.70 4.06 -15.28
C GLU A 257 -8.99 4.74 -14.79
N ASP A 258 -9.71 4.12 -13.85
CA ASP A 258 -10.95 4.70 -13.30
C ASP A 258 -10.67 5.98 -12.49
N ILE A 259 -9.59 6.01 -11.71
CA ILE A 259 -9.20 7.21 -10.94
C ILE A 259 -8.69 8.31 -11.88
N GLU A 260 -7.93 7.98 -12.91
CA GLU A 260 -7.56 8.96 -13.95
C GLU A 260 -8.79 9.56 -14.64
N ALA A 261 -9.78 8.73 -14.95
CA ALA A 261 -11.05 9.20 -15.52
C ALA A 261 -11.81 10.10 -14.54
N ALA A 262 -11.81 9.78 -13.25
CA ALA A 262 -12.41 10.60 -12.21
C ALA A 262 -11.70 11.97 -12.09
N ILE A 263 -10.36 11.99 -12.08
CA ILE A 263 -9.56 13.22 -12.09
C ILE A 263 -9.92 14.10 -13.31
N LYS A 264 -9.93 13.50 -14.50
CA LYS A 264 -10.32 14.23 -15.73
C LYS A 264 -11.73 14.83 -15.66
N GLY A 265 -12.66 14.10 -15.00
CA GLY A 265 -14.03 14.60 -14.78
C GLY A 265 -14.13 15.70 -13.73
N MET A 266 -13.14 15.82 -12.85
CA MET A 266 -13.05 16.89 -11.85
C MET A 266 -12.45 18.18 -12.40
N LEU A 267 -11.71 18.15 -13.52
CA LEU A 267 -11.09 19.31 -14.11
C LEU A 267 -12.13 20.27 -14.69
N ASP A 268 -11.84 21.56 -14.64
CA ASP A 268 -12.70 22.56 -15.23
C ASP A 268 -12.59 22.52 -16.77
N PRO A 269 -13.69 22.71 -17.51
CA PRO A 269 -13.64 22.65 -18.95
C PRO A 269 -12.80 23.78 -19.54
N VAL A 270 -11.80 23.39 -20.34
CA VAL A 270 -10.96 24.35 -21.07
C VAL A 270 -11.68 24.75 -22.35
N TYR A 271 -12.16 25.98 -22.41
CA TYR A 271 -12.78 26.53 -23.62
C TYR A 271 -11.70 26.98 -24.60
N ARG A 272 -11.77 26.48 -25.84
CA ARG A 272 -10.96 27.01 -26.94
C ARG A 272 -11.87 27.77 -27.91
N GLU A 273 -11.50 29.01 -28.21
CA GLU A 273 -12.15 29.72 -29.27
C GLU A 273 -11.78 29.06 -30.60
N LYS A 274 -12.81 28.62 -31.32
CA LYS A 274 -12.66 28.10 -32.70
C LYS A 274 -13.46 28.97 -33.61
N VAL A 275 -12.77 29.64 -34.55
CA VAL A 275 -13.44 30.37 -35.61
C VAL A 275 -14.18 29.37 -36.49
N ILE A 276 -15.51 29.37 -36.43
CA ILE A 276 -16.39 28.47 -37.19
C ILE A 276 -16.87 29.06 -38.50
N GLY A 277 -16.62 30.38 -38.70
CA GLY A 277 -16.96 31.07 -39.91
C GLY A 277 -16.63 32.56 -39.85
N HIS A 278 -16.63 33.20 -40.97
CA HIS A 278 -16.51 34.64 -41.13
C HIS A 278 -17.83 35.18 -41.69
N VAL A 279 -18.31 36.29 -41.17
CA VAL A 279 -19.51 36.96 -41.61
C VAL A 279 -19.12 38.38 -42.10
N GLU A 280 -19.46 38.71 -43.30
CA GLU A 280 -19.29 40.03 -43.85
C GLU A 280 -20.61 40.79 -43.79
N VAL A 281 -20.64 41.91 -43.04
CA VAL A 281 -21.80 42.79 -42.96
C VAL A 281 -21.89 43.61 -44.25
N ARG A 282 -22.83 43.23 -45.11
CA ARG A 282 -23.01 43.91 -46.42
C ARG A 282 -23.89 45.16 -46.30
N GLN A 283 -24.84 45.23 -45.35
CA GLN A 283 -25.74 46.36 -45.21
C GLN A 283 -26.34 46.40 -43.79
N ILE A 284 -26.48 47.62 -43.25
CA ILE A 284 -27.08 47.89 -41.95
C ILE A 284 -28.43 48.57 -42.17
N TYR A 285 -29.48 47.97 -41.63
CA TYR A 285 -30.84 48.56 -41.66
C TYR A 285 -31.20 49.10 -40.29
N LYS A 286 -31.74 50.29 -40.21
CA LYS A 286 -32.32 50.86 -38.98
C LYS A 286 -33.76 50.38 -38.86
N ALA A 287 -34.09 49.66 -37.79
CA ALA A 287 -35.48 49.32 -37.45
C ALA A 287 -35.96 50.25 -36.37
N SER A 288 -37.14 50.85 -36.54
CA SER A 288 -37.73 51.68 -35.49
C SER A 288 -38.16 50.85 -34.30
N GLY A 289 -37.55 51.13 -33.13
CA GLY A 289 -37.85 50.42 -31.89
C GLY A 289 -36.80 49.42 -31.35
N VAL A 290 -35.73 49.15 -32.13
CA VAL A 290 -34.58 48.37 -31.70
C VAL A 290 -33.33 49.23 -31.88
N GLY A 291 -32.54 49.41 -30.82
CA GLY A 291 -31.30 50.21 -30.93
C GLY A 291 -30.35 49.64 -32.00
N THR A 292 -29.52 50.50 -32.58
CA THR A 292 -28.47 50.14 -33.51
C THR A 292 -27.38 49.33 -32.82
#